data_3a38b926aa5afcefb32e0d04f9807c3d
#
_entry.id   3a38b926aa5afcefb32e0d04f9807c3d
#
_cell.length_a   1.000
_cell.length_b   1.000
_cell.length_c   1.000
_cell.angle_alpha   90.00
_cell.angle_beta   90.00
_cell.angle_gamma   90.00
#
_symmetry.space_group_name_H-M   'P 1'
#
loop_
_entity.id
_entity.type
_entity.pdbx_description
1 polymer ?
#
loop_
_entity_poly.entity_id
_entity_poly.type
_entity_poly.pdbx_seq_one_letter_code
_entity_poly.pdbx_strand_id
1 'polypeptide(L)'
;VEELARRAGIHLESDPGAHRRRGRRNAFHEAVRRAIEVYHQRLKVAPEAGPARAYLRSRGYDADVVDEYKLGYAPETWDTLVKELRAGGIPDQVMVEAGLARRGRGARLYDYFRGRVMFPIYDLKGDPAGFGARLLSGDGPKYLNSPDSVIYNKSRLLYGLDKARTAIARNGRSVVVEGYTDVIALHRAGIPEAVATCGTALTEEHFDLLRRFAERVVLAFDADEAGTEAARRTSELEVPVRLDLDMRVAVMPDGGDPADIVQAGRAGEVFDAIEQSRPLLQFRLEREVAALDLTEPEARARALHSAATQVARISDPIARREYERFVARLVGVDLETVERATSDIRRPATGGRPATRPTTPRRRLESDFLRVMIANPPGADEIRSDLFREPDLRKAAEVLESVRSPDGSAVDVAALDLPGELRSLVMAHAVEATPESTSELIERARMLRIDAEIDRLEALVAATDPSDEDYSRAFERLIALQREKRQA
;
A
#
# COMPACT_ATOMS: atom_id res chain seq x y z
N VAL A 1 23.54 17.31 11.00
CA VAL A 1 24.07 17.77 9.70
C VAL A 1 24.49 19.22 9.84
N GLU A 2 23.62 20.15 10.28
CA GLU A 2 23.93 21.60 10.42
C GLU A 2 25.12 21.86 11.35
N GLU A 3 25.19 21.16 12.51
CA GLU A 3 26.30 21.28 13.45
C GLU A 3 27.61 20.73 12.85
N LEU A 4 27.55 19.61 12.12
CA LEU A 4 28.72 19.07 11.42
C LEU A 4 29.18 19.95 10.27
N ALA A 5 28.24 20.54 9.50
CA ALA A 5 28.55 21.47 8.43
C ALA A 5 29.20 22.77 8.98
N ARG A 6 28.67 23.31 10.10
CA ARG A 6 29.25 24.45 10.80
C ARG A 6 30.67 24.17 11.27
N ARG A 7 30.94 22.97 11.85
CA ARG A 7 32.29 22.57 12.25
C ARG A 7 33.23 22.35 11.07
N ALA A 8 32.68 21.91 9.93
CA ALA A 8 33.46 21.71 8.70
C ALA A 8 33.61 23.01 7.84
N GLY A 9 33.05 24.12 8.27
CA GLY A 9 33.08 25.37 7.49
C GLY A 9 32.26 25.34 6.20
N ILE A 10 31.31 24.37 6.08
CA ILE A 10 30.47 24.21 4.90
C ILE A 10 29.22 25.07 5.07
N HIS A 11 29.03 26.04 4.20
CA HIS A 11 27.79 26.81 4.11
C HIS A 11 26.73 25.94 3.47
N LEU A 12 25.74 25.50 4.27
CA LEU A 12 24.52 24.89 3.74
C LEU A 12 23.61 26.00 3.20
N GLU A 13 23.29 25.95 1.92
CA GLU A 13 22.23 26.80 1.38
C GLU A 13 20.92 26.52 2.11
N SER A 14 20.36 27.54 2.75
CA SER A 14 19.08 27.43 3.42
C SER A 14 17.95 27.45 2.38
N ASP A 15 17.31 26.30 2.13
CA ASP A 15 16.04 26.27 1.38
C ASP A 15 14.89 26.71 2.32
N PRO A 16 14.34 27.93 2.14
CA PRO A 16 13.22 28.41 2.98
C PRO A 16 11.97 27.51 2.88
N GLY A 17 11.83 26.80 1.74
CA GLY A 17 10.78 25.81 1.55
C GLY A 17 11.00 24.56 2.41
N ALA A 18 12.24 24.09 2.54
CA ALA A 18 12.58 22.95 3.40
C ALA A 18 12.37 23.28 4.88
N HIS A 19 12.71 24.49 5.33
CA HIS A 19 12.44 24.95 6.71
C HIS A 19 10.95 25.00 7.01
N ARG A 20 10.11 25.51 6.11
CA ARG A 20 8.65 25.52 6.27
C ARG A 20 8.07 24.12 6.30
N ARG A 21 8.51 23.23 5.40
CA ARG A 21 8.08 21.81 5.39
C ARG A 21 8.47 21.10 6.69
N ARG A 22 9.69 21.33 7.21
CA ARG A 22 10.15 20.75 8.48
C ARG A 22 9.34 21.30 9.66
N GLY A 23 9.09 22.61 9.72
CA GLY A 23 8.27 23.24 10.75
C GLY A 23 6.84 22.69 10.78
N ARG A 24 6.21 22.54 9.61
CA ARG A 24 4.86 21.94 9.48
C ARG A 24 4.85 20.47 9.94
N ARG A 25 5.84 19.67 9.55
CA ARG A 25 5.96 18.28 9.99
C ARG A 25 6.11 18.17 11.51
N ASN A 26 6.95 19.02 12.12
CA ASN A 26 7.14 19.06 13.57
C ASN A 26 5.84 19.43 14.30
N ALA A 27 5.04 20.36 13.75
CA ALA A 27 3.74 20.71 14.32
C ALA A 27 2.76 19.53 14.33
N PHE A 28 2.80 18.68 13.29
CA PHE A 28 1.97 17.47 13.23
C PHE A 28 2.42 16.43 14.27
N HIS A 29 3.73 16.15 14.36
CA HIS A 29 4.27 15.25 15.38
C HIS A 29 3.91 15.72 16.81
N GLU A 30 4.00 17.03 17.07
CA GLU A 30 3.62 17.61 18.36
C GLU A 30 2.13 17.44 18.65
N ALA A 31 1.26 17.67 17.67
CA ALA A 31 -0.19 17.47 17.84
C ALA A 31 -0.52 16.01 18.15
N VAL A 32 0.10 15.04 17.43
CA VAL A 32 -0.10 13.61 17.68
C VAL A 32 0.47 13.21 19.06
N ARG A 33 1.63 13.73 19.46
CA ARG A 33 2.23 13.50 20.79
C ARG A 33 1.30 13.92 21.90
N ARG A 34 0.74 15.12 21.83
CA ARG A 34 -0.25 15.60 22.82
C ARG A 34 -1.52 14.77 22.80
N ALA A 35 -1.99 14.34 21.63
CA ALA A 35 -3.15 13.45 21.55
C ALA A 35 -2.86 12.09 22.23
N ILE A 36 -1.65 11.54 22.10
CA ILE A 36 -1.23 10.33 22.82
C ILE A 36 -1.32 10.56 24.32
N GLU A 37 -0.78 11.66 24.82
CA GLU A 37 -0.81 11.98 26.25
C GLU A 37 -2.25 12.10 26.77
N VAL A 38 -3.13 12.81 26.05
CA VAL A 38 -4.54 12.96 26.40
C VAL A 38 -5.25 11.60 26.46
N TYR A 39 -5.13 10.80 25.41
CA TYR A 39 -5.80 9.49 25.36
C TYR A 39 -5.23 8.52 26.39
N HIS A 40 -3.92 8.51 26.60
CA HIS A 40 -3.25 7.66 27.59
C HIS A 40 -3.70 8.03 29.00
N GLN A 41 -3.68 9.31 29.36
CA GLN A 41 -4.14 9.76 30.66
C GLN A 41 -5.61 9.43 30.89
N ARG A 42 -6.48 9.61 29.87
CA ARG A 42 -7.89 9.23 29.97
C ARG A 42 -8.09 7.73 30.19
N LEU A 43 -7.33 6.88 29.52
CA LEU A 43 -7.38 5.44 29.77
C LEU A 43 -7.08 5.12 31.24
N LYS A 44 -6.12 5.81 31.85
CA LYS A 44 -5.67 5.53 33.22
C LYS A 44 -6.68 6.01 34.26
N VAL A 45 -7.24 7.23 34.12
CA VAL A 45 -7.99 7.87 35.22
C VAL A 45 -9.48 8.10 34.94
N ALA A 46 -9.91 8.17 33.65
CA ALA A 46 -11.29 8.52 33.36
C ALA A 46 -12.26 7.39 33.72
N PRO A 47 -13.37 7.65 34.46
CA PRO A 47 -14.35 6.62 34.77
C PRO A 47 -14.95 5.94 33.54
N GLU A 48 -15.25 6.71 32.48
CA GLU A 48 -15.82 6.24 31.23
C GLU A 48 -14.89 5.32 30.42
N ALA A 49 -13.60 5.26 30.76
CA ALA A 49 -12.65 4.33 30.18
C ALA A 49 -12.74 2.89 30.77
N GLY A 50 -13.69 2.63 31.68
CA GLY A 50 -13.92 1.32 32.27
C GLY A 50 -13.97 0.16 31.25
N PRO A 51 -14.80 0.25 30.19
CA PRO A 51 -14.85 -0.77 29.13
C PRO A 51 -13.51 -0.97 28.40
N ALA A 52 -12.76 0.11 28.14
CA ALA A 52 -11.43 0.02 27.51
C ALA A 52 -10.43 -0.73 28.40
N ARG A 53 -10.42 -0.39 29.71
CA ARG A 53 -9.58 -1.11 30.70
C ARG A 53 -9.99 -2.58 30.84
N ALA A 54 -11.29 -2.89 30.80
CA ALA A 54 -11.77 -4.28 30.84
C ALA A 54 -11.31 -5.06 29.61
N TYR A 55 -11.43 -4.46 28.41
CA TYR A 55 -10.94 -5.05 27.18
C TYR A 55 -9.42 -5.32 27.24
N LEU A 56 -8.62 -4.34 27.66
CA LEU A 56 -7.16 -4.54 27.74
C LEU A 56 -6.78 -5.62 28.76
N ARG A 57 -7.45 -5.65 29.91
CA ARG A 57 -7.26 -6.75 30.89
C ARG A 57 -7.67 -8.11 30.32
N SER A 58 -8.74 -8.20 29.55
CA SER A 58 -9.13 -9.47 28.91
C SER A 58 -8.11 -9.96 27.88
N ARG A 59 -7.28 -9.06 27.36
CA ARG A 59 -6.13 -9.37 26.51
C ARG A 59 -4.82 -9.60 27.31
N GLY A 60 -4.90 -9.64 28.62
CA GLY A 60 -3.75 -9.84 29.51
C GLY A 60 -2.82 -8.62 29.63
N TYR A 61 -3.30 -7.40 29.25
CA TYR A 61 -2.47 -6.20 29.33
C TYR A 61 -2.65 -5.53 30.68
N ASP A 62 -1.56 -5.50 31.44
CA ASP A 62 -1.41 -4.83 32.73
C ASP A 62 -1.04 -3.34 32.55
N ALA A 63 -0.76 -2.67 33.68
CA ALA A 63 -0.38 -1.25 33.67
C ALA A 63 0.95 -1.02 32.95
N ASP A 64 1.89 -1.95 33.08
CA ASP A 64 3.22 -1.83 32.47
C ASP A 64 3.12 -1.86 30.95
N VAL A 65 2.32 -2.76 30.39
CA VAL A 65 2.04 -2.82 28.94
C VAL A 65 1.33 -1.56 28.46
N VAL A 66 0.33 -1.10 29.21
CA VAL A 66 -0.39 0.15 28.90
C VAL A 66 0.57 1.34 28.85
N ASP A 67 1.48 1.43 29.81
CA ASP A 67 2.48 2.50 29.89
C ASP A 67 3.57 2.37 28.83
N GLU A 68 4.04 1.16 28.56
CA GLU A 68 5.09 0.87 27.56
C GLU A 68 4.63 1.22 26.14
N TYR A 69 3.41 0.82 25.76
CA TYR A 69 2.85 1.05 24.42
C TYR A 69 2.04 2.34 24.34
N LYS A 70 1.96 3.13 25.42
CA LYS A 70 1.18 4.36 25.49
C LYS A 70 -0.27 4.17 25.05
N LEU A 71 -0.85 3.01 25.36
CA LEU A 71 -2.23 2.71 25.00
C LEU A 71 -3.16 3.77 25.59
N GLY A 72 -4.23 4.11 24.87
CA GLY A 72 -5.12 5.20 25.24
C GLY A 72 -6.60 4.86 25.06
N TYR A 73 -7.44 5.82 25.46
CA TYR A 73 -8.87 5.77 25.25
C TYR A 73 -9.40 7.07 24.66
N ALA A 74 -10.06 6.95 23.50
CA ALA A 74 -10.83 8.04 22.90
C ALA A 74 -12.27 7.94 23.38
N PRO A 75 -12.80 8.94 24.13
CA PRO A 75 -14.16 8.91 24.65
C PRO A 75 -15.21 9.00 23.53
N GLU A 76 -16.46 8.66 23.82
CA GLU A 76 -17.57 8.72 22.84
C GLU A 76 -18.01 10.16 22.50
N THR A 77 -17.57 11.13 23.28
CA THR A 77 -17.87 12.55 23.08
C THR A 77 -17.34 13.08 21.74
N TRP A 78 -17.94 14.18 21.27
CA TRP A 78 -17.66 14.68 19.92
C TRP A 78 -16.41 15.55 19.80
N ASP A 79 -15.98 16.23 20.86
CA ASP A 79 -14.96 17.29 20.77
C ASP A 79 -14.00 17.36 21.97
N THR A 80 -13.84 16.26 22.68
CA THR A 80 -12.96 16.22 23.86
C THR A 80 -11.51 16.46 23.51
N LEU A 81 -10.97 15.72 22.51
CA LEU A 81 -9.58 15.90 22.07
C LEU A 81 -9.38 17.30 21.48
N VAL A 82 -10.32 17.76 20.64
CA VAL A 82 -10.27 19.10 20.03
C VAL A 82 -10.16 20.18 21.09
N LYS A 83 -10.93 20.10 22.19
CA LYS A 83 -10.87 21.09 23.30
C LYS A 83 -9.52 21.05 24.02
N GLU A 84 -9.04 19.87 24.34
CA GLU A 84 -7.74 19.68 25.03
C GLU A 84 -6.57 20.21 24.18
N LEU A 85 -6.56 19.88 22.87
CA LEU A 85 -5.50 20.33 21.97
C LEU A 85 -5.55 21.85 21.73
N ARG A 86 -6.74 22.44 21.63
CA ARG A 86 -6.89 23.92 21.56
C ARG A 86 -6.38 24.61 22.83
N ALA A 87 -6.73 24.07 24.00
CA ALA A 87 -6.20 24.59 25.28
C ALA A 87 -4.68 24.50 25.34
N GLY A 88 -4.10 23.46 24.70
CA GLY A 88 -2.66 23.30 24.53
C GLY A 88 -2.04 24.15 23.42
N GLY A 89 -2.81 25.00 22.73
CA GLY A 89 -2.30 25.89 21.68
C GLY A 89 -2.12 25.25 20.31
N ILE A 90 -2.65 24.05 20.06
CA ILE A 90 -2.58 23.41 18.73
C ILE A 90 -3.63 24.03 17.81
N PRO A 91 -3.23 24.57 16.63
CA PRO A 91 -4.16 25.16 15.68
C PRO A 91 -5.14 24.13 15.09
N ASP A 92 -6.38 24.56 14.82
CA ASP A 92 -7.43 23.74 14.23
C ASP A 92 -6.99 23.07 12.90
N GLN A 93 -6.29 23.81 12.06
CA GLN A 93 -5.78 23.31 10.78
C GLN A 93 -4.79 22.16 10.98
N VAL A 94 -3.91 22.25 11.96
CA VAL A 94 -2.95 21.19 12.32
C VAL A 94 -3.69 19.93 12.77
N MET A 95 -4.73 20.07 13.60
CA MET A 95 -5.54 18.94 14.07
C MET A 95 -6.23 18.20 12.91
N VAL A 96 -6.77 18.94 11.93
CA VAL A 96 -7.43 18.35 10.75
C VAL A 96 -6.42 17.66 9.84
N GLU A 97 -5.32 18.32 9.55
CA GLU A 97 -4.28 17.80 8.64
C GLU A 97 -3.49 16.62 9.26
N ALA A 98 -3.35 16.57 10.57
CA ALA A 98 -2.78 15.43 11.30
C ALA A 98 -3.79 14.28 11.48
N GLY A 99 -5.03 14.40 10.97
CA GLY A 99 -6.04 13.35 11.07
C GLY A 99 -6.61 13.12 12.47
N LEU A 100 -6.50 14.11 13.37
CA LEU A 100 -7.01 14.04 14.74
C LEU A 100 -8.44 14.54 14.85
N ALA A 101 -8.86 15.45 13.95
CA ALA A 101 -10.18 16.03 13.91
C ALA A 101 -10.73 16.14 12.49
N ARG A 102 -12.04 16.28 12.37
CA ARG A 102 -12.75 16.56 11.12
C ARG A 102 -13.63 17.80 11.24
N ARG A 103 -13.90 18.44 10.10
CA ARG A 103 -14.84 19.55 10.00
C ARG A 103 -16.24 19.01 9.76
N GLY A 104 -17.18 19.40 10.60
CA GLY A 104 -18.61 19.15 10.45
C GLY A 104 -19.34 20.33 9.79
N ARG A 105 -20.67 20.26 9.79
CA ARG A 105 -21.52 21.36 9.32
C ARG A 105 -21.23 22.63 10.13
N GLY A 106 -21.16 23.79 9.48
CA GLY A 106 -20.87 25.07 10.13
C GLY A 106 -19.40 25.22 10.61
N ALA A 107 -18.45 24.50 9.99
CA ALA A 107 -17.01 24.55 10.30
C ALA A 107 -16.61 24.12 11.73
N ARG A 108 -17.54 23.58 12.53
CA ARG A 108 -17.25 23.04 13.87
C ARG A 108 -16.35 21.80 13.73
N LEU A 109 -15.27 21.72 14.52
CA LEU A 109 -14.43 20.53 14.58
C LEU A 109 -15.02 19.50 15.53
N TYR A 110 -14.81 18.22 15.18
CA TYR A 110 -15.10 17.07 16.01
C TYR A 110 -13.97 16.04 15.96
N ASP A 111 -13.85 15.25 17.03
CA ASP A 111 -12.81 14.23 17.18
C ASP A 111 -12.96 13.14 16.12
N TYR A 112 -11.88 12.78 15.46
CA TYR A 112 -11.88 11.71 14.46
C TYR A 112 -12.11 10.33 15.10
N PHE A 113 -11.47 10.08 16.25
CA PHE A 113 -11.61 8.83 16.99
C PHE A 113 -12.57 9.02 18.18
N ARG A 114 -13.53 8.11 18.32
CA ARG A 114 -14.51 8.13 19.41
C ARG A 114 -14.89 6.72 19.83
N GLY A 115 -15.07 6.46 21.14
CA GLY A 115 -15.45 5.17 21.71
C GLY A 115 -14.45 4.05 21.44
N ARG A 116 -13.13 4.34 21.43
CA ARG A 116 -12.11 3.42 20.95
C ARG A 116 -10.93 3.29 21.91
N VAL A 117 -10.36 2.08 21.95
CA VAL A 117 -8.99 1.87 22.44
C VAL A 117 -8.01 2.36 21.39
N MET A 118 -7.02 3.14 21.82
CA MET A 118 -6.06 3.81 20.97
C MET A 118 -4.69 3.11 21.04
N PHE A 119 -4.13 2.83 19.89
CA PHE A 119 -2.80 2.27 19.69
C PHE A 119 -1.94 3.30 18.95
N PRO A 120 -1.05 4.01 19.64
CA PRO A 120 -0.16 4.98 19.00
C PRO A 120 0.78 4.30 18.00
N ILE A 121 0.93 4.93 16.83
CA ILE A 121 1.82 4.46 15.77
C ILE A 121 2.96 5.46 15.64
N TYR A 122 4.18 4.94 15.63
CA TYR A 122 5.41 5.72 15.54
C TYR A 122 6.12 5.46 14.21
N ASP A 123 6.83 6.45 13.72
CA ASP A 123 7.72 6.27 12.57
C ASP A 123 9.04 5.57 13.00
N LEU A 124 9.87 5.25 12.02
CA LEU A 124 11.16 4.57 12.27
C LEU A 124 12.09 5.33 13.23
N LYS A 125 11.92 6.63 13.40
CA LYS A 125 12.72 7.46 14.32
C LYS A 125 12.17 7.44 15.74
N GLY A 126 10.96 6.91 15.94
CA GLY A 126 10.21 6.98 17.18
C GLY A 126 9.40 8.28 17.30
N ASP A 127 9.22 9.06 16.22
CA ASP A 127 8.33 10.20 16.23
C ASP A 127 6.87 9.73 16.04
N PRO A 128 5.90 10.25 16.82
CA PRO A 128 4.51 9.83 16.74
C PRO A 128 3.89 10.23 15.40
N ALA A 129 3.38 9.25 14.67
CA ALA A 129 2.84 9.45 13.32
C ALA A 129 1.31 9.47 13.27
N GLY A 130 0.64 8.68 14.11
CA GLY A 130 -0.82 8.55 14.12
C GLY A 130 -1.31 7.47 15.06
N PHE A 131 -2.47 6.90 14.75
CA PHE A 131 -3.13 5.91 15.60
C PHE A 131 -3.76 4.79 14.79
N GLY A 132 -3.74 3.57 15.37
CA GLY A 132 -4.75 2.57 15.17
C GLY A 132 -5.77 2.66 16.31
N ALA A 133 -7.03 2.38 16.03
CA ALA A 133 -8.10 2.53 17.01
C ALA A 133 -9.11 1.39 16.89
N ARG A 134 -9.34 0.65 17.99
CA ARG A 134 -10.29 -0.44 18.07
C ARG A 134 -11.60 -0.02 18.70
N LEU A 135 -12.72 -0.23 18.01
CA LEU A 135 -14.04 0.06 18.51
C LEU A 135 -14.38 -0.86 19.70
N LEU A 136 -14.93 -0.28 20.77
CA LEU A 136 -15.37 -1.04 21.95
C LEU A 136 -16.82 -1.50 21.82
N SER A 137 -17.70 -0.62 21.36
CA SER A 137 -19.13 -0.85 21.21
C SER A 137 -19.73 0.08 20.16
N GLY A 138 -20.92 -0.24 19.66
CA GLY A 138 -21.64 0.56 18.68
C GLY A 138 -21.33 0.22 17.23
N ASP A 139 -21.90 1.02 16.30
CA ASP A 139 -21.80 0.84 14.87
C ASP A 139 -20.51 1.46 14.29
N GLY A 140 -19.87 0.74 13.39
CA GLY A 140 -18.69 1.22 12.69
C GLY A 140 -17.62 0.15 12.50
N PRO A 141 -16.54 0.46 11.78
CA PRO A 141 -15.48 -0.51 11.55
C PRO A 141 -14.81 -0.90 12.88
N LYS A 142 -14.58 -2.21 13.05
CA LYS A 142 -13.89 -2.78 14.23
C LYS A 142 -12.55 -2.09 14.49
N TYR A 143 -11.78 -1.84 13.42
CA TYR A 143 -10.55 -1.06 13.45
C TYR A 143 -10.65 0.18 12.56
N LEU A 144 -10.12 1.29 13.03
CA LEU A 144 -10.03 2.56 12.32
C LEU A 144 -8.62 3.11 12.48
N ASN A 145 -7.96 3.45 11.39
CA ASN A 145 -6.62 4.03 11.41
C ASN A 145 -6.66 5.52 11.08
N SER A 146 -5.59 6.24 11.45
CA SER A 146 -5.39 7.60 10.98
C SER A 146 -5.51 7.68 9.46
N PRO A 147 -6.11 8.75 8.92
CA PRO A 147 -6.09 9.00 7.48
C PRO A 147 -4.66 9.35 7.04
N ASP A 148 -4.36 9.13 5.77
CA ASP A 148 -3.07 9.52 5.21
C ASP A 148 -2.82 11.02 5.37
N SER A 149 -1.58 11.35 5.74
CA SER A 149 -1.13 12.71 6.01
C SER A 149 0.35 12.85 5.70
N VAL A 150 0.92 14.05 5.92
CA VAL A 150 2.37 14.29 5.74
C VAL A 150 3.25 13.40 6.64
N ILE A 151 2.71 12.96 7.81
CA ILE A 151 3.44 12.12 8.79
C ILE A 151 2.92 10.70 8.90
N TYR A 152 1.74 10.40 8.35
CA TYR A 152 1.13 9.07 8.37
C TYR A 152 0.87 8.57 6.95
N ASN A 153 1.54 7.49 6.58
CA ASN A 153 1.33 6.82 5.30
C ASN A 153 1.28 5.31 5.56
N LYS A 154 0.11 4.71 5.33
CA LYS A 154 -0.16 3.29 5.60
C LYS A 154 0.80 2.34 4.89
N SER A 155 1.26 2.68 3.68
CA SER A 155 2.17 1.87 2.89
C SER A 155 3.63 1.95 3.36
N ARG A 156 3.96 2.79 4.34
CA ARG A 156 5.33 3.05 4.80
C ARG A 156 5.50 2.94 6.30
N LEU A 157 4.43 2.63 7.03
CA LEU A 157 4.45 2.51 8.48
C LEU A 157 4.11 1.08 8.88
N LEU A 158 4.91 0.53 9.77
CA LEU A 158 4.67 -0.75 10.44
C LEU A 158 4.55 -0.49 11.93
N TYR A 159 3.45 -0.95 12.53
CA TYR A 159 3.25 -0.86 13.97
C TYR A 159 4.30 -1.68 14.72
N GLY A 160 4.87 -1.11 15.75
CA GLY A 160 5.88 -1.75 16.59
C GLY A 160 7.31 -1.72 16.01
N LEU A 161 7.53 -1.22 14.78
CA LEU A 161 8.85 -1.20 14.16
C LEU A 161 9.85 -0.31 14.90
N ASP A 162 9.39 0.78 15.50
CA ASP A 162 10.19 1.66 16.37
C ASP A 162 10.84 0.90 17.52
N LYS A 163 10.14 -0.10 18.10
CA LYS A 163 10.61 -0.99 19.16
C LYS A 163 11.37 -2.19 18.60
N ALA A 164 10.85 -2.81 17.55
CA ALA A 164 11.35 -4.07 16.99
C ALA A 164 12.68 -3.95 16.22
N ARG A 165 13.00 -2.79 15.62
CA ARG A 165 14.14 -2.61 14.70
C ARG A 165 15.48 -3.14 15.21
N THR A 166 15.77 -2.98 16.51
CA THR A 166 17.03 -3.45 17.11
C THR A 166 17.06 -4.97 17.22
N ALA A 167 15.93 -5.58 17.59
CA ALA A 167 15.78 -7.04 17.64
C ALA A 167 15.82 -7.63 16.23
N ILE A 168 15.13 -7.02 15.26
CA ILE A 168 15.15 -7.42 13.85
C ILE A 168 16.58 -7.43 13.32
N ALA A 169 17.34 -6.36 13.52
CA ALA A 169 18.72 -6.25 13.04
C ALA A 169 19.64 -7.27 13.72
N ARG A 170 19.43 -7.56 15.01
CA ARG A 170 20.21 -8.57 15.75
C ARG A 170 19.91 -10.00 15.32
N ASN A 171 18.63 -10.30 15.10
CA ASN A 171 18.15 -11.65 14.77
C ASN A 171 18.17 -11.92 13.26
N GLY A 172 18.40 -10.89 12.41
CA GLY A 172 18.40 -10.99 10.95
C GLY A 172 17.01 -11.29 10.36
N ARG A 173 15.94 -11.25 11.18
CA ARG A 173 14.57 -11.55 10.73
C ARG A 173 13.56 -10.56 11.30
N SER A 174 12.45 -10.37 10.57
CA SER A 174 11.23 -9.74 11.07
C SER A 174 10.06 -10.73 11.02
N VAL A 175 9.15 -10.61 11.98
CA VAL A 175 7.91 -11.39 12.03
C VAL A 175 6.75 -10.42 11.76
N VAL A 176 6.01 -10.63 10.67
CA VAL A 176 4.91 -9.75 10.28
C VAL A 176 3.59 -10.43 10.62
N VAL A 177 2.80 -9.76 11.44
CA VAL A 177 1.46 -10.18 11.89
C VAL A 177 0.40 -9.19 11.39
N GLU A 178 -0.89 -9.51 11.58
CA GLU A 178 -1.99 -8.69 11.06
C GLU A 178 -2.35 -7.51 11.97
N GLY A 179 -2.33 -7.71 13.28
CA GLY A 179 -2.90 -6.78 14.24
C GLY A 179 -1.93 -6.18 15.26
N TYR A 180 -2.34 -5.05 15.83
CA TYR A 180 -1.59 -4.38 16.90
C TYR A 180 -1.49 -5.22 18.17
N THR A 181 -2.56 -5.98 18.46
CA THR A 181 -2.63 -6.90 19.60
C THR A 181 -1.66 -8.05 19.46
N ASP A 182 -1.44 -8.55 18.24
CA ASP A 182 -0.50 -9.63 17.96
C ASP A 182 0.94 -9.19 18.21
N VAL A 183 1.29 -7.99 17.74
CA VAL A 183 2.63 -7.41 18.00
C VAL A 183 2.87 -7.32 19.50
N ILE A 184 1.94 -6.77 20.28
CA ILE A 184 2.10 -6.62 21.72
C ILE A 184 2.22 -7.98 22.40
N ALA A 185 1.38 -8.95 22.01
CA ALA A 185 1.40 -10.30 22.56
C ALA A 185 2.73 -11.01 22.27
N LEU A 186 3.21 -10.92 21.02
CA LEU A 186 4.49 -11.54 20.61
C LEU A 186 5.69 -10.90 21.29
N HIS A 187 5.74 -9.56 21.41
CA HIS A 187 6.82 -8.88 22.15
C HIS A 187 6.88 -9.36 23.59
N ARG A 188 5.72 -9.50 24.25
CA ARG A 188 5.65 -10.03 25.63
C ARG A 188 6.04 -11.52 25.74
N ALA A 189 5.77 -12.27 24.68
CA ALA A 189 6.14 -13.69 24.58
C ALA A 189 7.63 -13.91 24.26
N GLY A 190 8.43 -12.83 24.10
CA GLY A 190 9.85 -12.93 23.81
C GLY A 190 10.19 -13.00 22.31
N ILE A 191 9.27 -12.55 21.45
CA ILE A 191 9.45 -12.39 19.99
C ILE A 191 9.43 -10.87 19.67
N PRO A 192 10.50 -10.13 20.08
CA PRO A 192 10.53 -8.66 19.97
C PRO A 192 10.70 -8.13 18.53
N GLU A 193 10.93 -8.99 17.56
CA GLU A 193 11.02 -8.66 16.12
C GLU A 193 9.66 -8.64 15.40
N ALA A 194 8.55 -8.78 16.12
CA ALA A 194 7.22 -8.72 15.56
C ALA A 194 6.81 -7.29 15.17
N VAL A 195 6.15 -7.15 14.01
CA VAL A 195 5.58 -5.89 13.48
C VAL A 195 4.25 -6.17 12.79
N ALA A 196 3.40 -5.16 12.65
CA ALA A 196 2.14 -5.31 11.91
C ALA A 196 1.94 -4.19 10.90
N THR A 197 1.13 -4.47 9.86
CA THR A 197 0.67 -3.42 8.94
C THR A 197 -0.37 -2.52 9.62
N CYS A 198 -0.54 -1.32 9.08
CA CYS A 198 -1.49 -0.33 9.64
C CYS A 198 -2.84 -0.40 8.91
N GLY A 199 -3.45 -1.59 8.84
CA GLY A 199 -4.76 -1.80 8.20
C GLY A 199 -4.72 -1.72 6.67
N THR A 200 -3.68 -2.22 6.08
CA THR A 200 -3.50 -2.42 4.64
C THR A 200 -2.74 -3.71 4.40
N ALA A 201 -2.81 -4.27 3.20
CA ALA A 201 -1.91 -5.35 2.81
C ALA A 201 -0.45 -4.88 2.83
N LEU A 202 0.50 -5.82 2.93
CA LEU A 202 1.91 -5.52 2.75
C LEU A 202 2.15 -4.91 1.36
N THR A 203 3.00 -3.89 1.30
CA THR A 203 3.37 -3.18 0.07
C THR A 203 4.86 -3.32 -0.21
N GLU A 204 5.30 -2.97 -1.42
CA GLU A 204 6.73 -2.95 -1.75
C GLU A 204 7.52 -2.03 -0.80
N GLU A 205 6.94 -0.89 -0.43
CA GLU A 205 7.59 0.04 0.49
C GLU A 205 7.78 -0.55 1.90
N HIS A 206 6.87 -1.43 2.36
CA HIS A 206 7.05 -2.17 3.60
C HIS A 206 8.24 -3.13 3.51
N PHE A 207 8.38 -3.87 2.40
CA PHE A 207 9.53 -4.74 2.17
C PHE A 207 10.83 -3.94 2.04
N ASP A 208 10.81 -2.82 1.31
CA ASP A 208 11.94 -1.89 1.21
C ASP A 208 12.37 -1.33 2.58
N LEU A 209 11.42 -1.21 3.49
CA LEU A 209 11.69 -0.79 4.85
C LEU A 209 12.32 -1.93 5.67
N LEU A 210 11.73 -3.13 5.64
CA LEU A 210 12.18 -4.28 6.43
C LEU A 210 13.57 -4.79 6.00
N ARG A 211 13.86 -4.84 4.68
CA ARG A 211 15.16 -5.30 4.15
C ARG A 211 16.37 -4.47 4.61
N ARG A 212 16.15 -3.28 5.19
CA ARG A 212 17.22 -2.48 5.79
C ARG A 212 17.73 -3.08 7.09
N PHE A 213 16.95 -3.97 7.69
CA PHE A 213 17.19 -4.53 9.02
C PHE A 213 17.18 -6.04 9.05
N ALA A 214 16.49 -6.71 8.12
CA ALA A 214 16.30 -8.15 8.10
C ALA A 214 16.67 -8.75 6.74
N GLU A 215 17.30 -9.90 6.77
CA GLU A 215 17.50 -10.78 5.61
C GLU A 215 16.30 -11.72 5.40
N ARG A 216 15.51 -11.95 6.47
CA ARG A 216 14.33 -12.82 6.48
C ARG A 216 13.09 -12.10 6.95
N VAL A 217 11.98 -12.30 6.25
CA VAL A 217 10.63 -11.87 6.66
C VAL A 217 9.74 -13.10 6.82
N VAL A 218 9.24 -13.33 8.02
CA VAL A 218 8.30 -14.40 8.35
C VAL A 218 6.91 -13.81 8.45
N LEU A 219 6.00 -14.24 7.57
CA LEU A 219 4.59 -13.91 7.60
C LEU A 219 3.89 -14.86 8.57
N ALA A 220 3.41 -14.34 9.68
CA ALA A 220 2.71 -15.09 10.73
C ALA A 220 1.25 -14.62 10.78
N PHE A 221 0.49 -14.94 9.74
CA PHE A 221 -0.91 -14.58 9.59
C PHE A 221 -1.82 -15.70 10.12
N ASP A 222 -3.06 -15.32 10.43
CA ASP A 222 -4.11 -16.26 10.76
C ASP A 222 -4.25 -17.30 9.65
N ALA A 223 -4.48 -18.56 10.01
CA ALA A 223 -4.65 -19.63 9.01
C ALA A 223 -6.06 -19.66 8.39
N ASP A 224 -6.90 -18.67 8.70
CA ASP A 224 -8.22 -18.49 8.10
C ASP A 224 -8.15 -18.03 6.62
N GLU A 225 -9.31 -17.85 5.99
CA GLU A 225 -9.38 -17.36 4.60
C GLU A 225 -8.72 -15.98 4.44
N ALA A 226 -8.80 -15.11 5.45
CA ALA A 226 -8.25 -13.75 5.40
C ALA A 226 -6.72 -13.77 5.45
N GLY A 227 -6.09 -14.55 6.32
CA GLY A 227 -4.65 -14.73 6.38
C GLY A 227 -4.10 -15.43 5.13
N THR A 228 -4.86 -16.41 4.60
CA THR A 228 -4.56 -17.04 3.31
C THR A 228 -4.61 -16.00 2.17
N GLU A 229 -5.61 -15.15 2.19
CA GLU A 229 -5.75 -14.05 1.20
C GLU A 229 -4.66 -12.99 1.37
N ALA A 230 -4.25 -12.65 2.59
CA ALA A 230 -3.14 -11.76 2.85
C ALA A 230 -1.82 -12.33 2.32
N ALA A 231 -1.55 -13.62 2.54
CA ALA A 231 -0.41 -14.32 1.97
C ALA A 231 -0.47 -14.37 0.43
N ARG A 232 -1.68 -14.57 -0.15
CA ARG A 232 -1.92 -14.55 -1.60
C ARG A 232 -1.62 -13.16 -2.18
N ARG A 233 -2.18 -12.10 -1.60
CA ARG A 233 -1.93 -10.71 -2.03
C ARG A 233 -0.47 -10.32 -1.91
N THR A 234 0.19 -10.72 -0.83
CA THR A 234 1.63 -10.51 -0.67
C THR A 234 2.43 -11.22 -1.76
N SER A 235 1.97 -12.38 -2.20
CA SER A 235 2.62 -13.16 -3.27
C SER A 235 2.32 -12.62 -4.68
N GLU A 236 1.26 -11.86 -4.87
CA GLU A 236 0.92 -11.17 -6.14
C GLU A 236 1.78 -9.91 -6.35
N LEU A 237 2.33 -9.34 -5.28
CA LEU A 237 3.39 -8.35 -5.40
C LEU A 237 4.58 -9.01 -6.13
N GLU A 238 5.15 -8.35 -7.10
CA GLU A 238 6.34 -8.84 -7.83
C GLU A 238 7.59 -8.99 -6.94
N VAL A 239 7.49 -8.55 -5.69
CA VAL A 239 8.53 -8.56 -4.65
C VAL A 239 8.98 -9.96 -4.20
N PRO A 240 8.13 -11.02 -4.13
CA PRO A 240 8.50 -12.30 -3.53
C PRO A 240 9.59 -13.09 -4.29
N VAL A 241 9.97 -12.66 -5.48
CA VAL A 241 10.96 -13.38 -6.30
C VAL A 241 12.34 -12.73 -6.25
N ARG A 242 12.51 -11.69 -5.45
CA ARG A 242 13.82 -11.08 -5.18
C ARG A 242 14.56 -11.95 -4.17
N LEU A 243 15.66 -12.55 -4.59
CA LEU A 243 16.51 -13.41 -3.76
C LEU A 243 17.26 -12.64 -2.64
N ASP A 244 17.09 -11.32 -2.57
CA ASP A 244 17.68 -10.46 -1.55
C ASP A 244 16.87 -10.44 -0.24
N LEU A 245 15.70 -11.11 -0.19
CA LEU A 245 14.86 -11.21 1.00
C LEU A 245 14.25 -12.62 1.11
N ASP A 246 14.63 -13.38 2.16
CA ASP A 246 14.06 -14.72 2.44
C ASP A 246 12.64 -14.56 3.00
N MET A 247 11.64 -14.70 2.12
CA MET A 247 10.23 -14.62 2.48
C MET A 247 9.70 -15.98 2.93
N ARG A 248 9.16 -16.05 4.13
CA ARG A 248 8.65 -17.30 4.72
C ARG A 248 7.25 -17.14 5.29
N VAL A 249 6.54 -18.24 5.47
CA VAL A 249 5.22 -18.31 6.11
C VAL A 249 5.30 -19.20 7.32
N ALA A 250 4.89 -18.71 8.48
CA ALA A 250 4.63 -19.48 9.68
C ALA A 250 3.15 -19.83 9.72
N VAL A 251 2.83 -21.12 9.73
CA VAL A 251 1.45 -21.59 9.85
C VAL A 251 1.14 -21.73 11.34
N MET A 252 0.20 -20.92 11.82
CA MET A 252 -0.18 -20.92 13.22
C MET A 252 -0.94 -22.22 13.59
N PRO A 253 -0.71 -22.74 14.80
CA PRO A 253 -1.45 -23.91 15.30
C PRO A 253 -2.94 -23.66 15.32
N ASP A 254 -3.72 -24.69 14.97
CA ASP A 254 -5.20 -24.69 14.96
C ASP A 254 -5.84 -23.55 14.13
N GLY A 255 -5.06 -22.88 13.29
CA GLY A 255 -5.55 -21.73 12.53
C GLY A 255 -5.82 -20.49 13.38
N GLY A 256 -5.27 -20.41 14.58
CA GLY A 256 -5.53 -19.35 15.54
C GLY A 256 -4.73 -18.08 15.29
N ASP A 257 -5.25 -16.99 15.83
CA ASP A 257 -4.57 -15.69 15.95
C ASP A 257 -3.36 -15.82 16.90
N PRO A 258 -2.15 -15.34 16.54
CA PRO A 258 -0.96 -15.43 17.40
C PRO A 258 -1.18 -14.88 18.82
N ALA A 259 -1.92 -13.78 18.98
CA ALA A 259 -2.21 -13.24 20.31
C ALA A 259 -3.10 -14.15 21.14
N ASP A 260 -4.10 -14.79 20.54
CA ASP A 260 -5.00 -15.72 21.24
C ASP A 260 -4.26 -16.99 21.67
N ILE A 261 -3.33 -17.50 20.85
CA ILE A 261 -2.47 -18.65 21.18
C ILE A 261 -1.54 -18.31 22.36
N VAL A 262 -0.89 -17.15 22.31
CA VAL A 262 -0.02 -16.65 23.41
C VAL A 262 -0.84 -16.48 24.69
N GLN A 263 -2.04 -15.91 24.60
CA GLN A 263 -2.93 -15.71 25.76
C GLN A 263 -3.39 -17.02 26.38
N ALA A 264 -3.53 -18.09 25.58
CA ALA A 264 -3.81 -19.43 26.06
C ALA A 264 -2.62 -20.12 26.74
N GLY A 265 -1.48 -19.43 26.88
CA GLY A 265 -0.25 -19.97 27.49
C GLY A 265 0.58 -20.84 26.54
N ARG A 266 0.30 -20.84 25.25
CA ARG A 266 0.89 -21.68 24.20
C ARG A 266 1.97 -20.93 23.38
N ALA A 267 2.62 -19.92 23.97
CA ALA A 267 3.62 -19.09 23.28
C ALA A 267 4.74 -19.92 22.63
N GLY A 268 5.13 -21.07 23.22
CA GLY A 268 6.11 -21.99 22.64
C GLY A 268 5.72 -22.50 21.26
N GLU A 269 4.43 -22.76 21.03
CA GLU A 269 3.94 -23.25 19.74
C GLU A 269 4.01 -22.16 18.64
N VAL A 270 3.79 -20.90 19.01
CA VAL A 270 3.98 -19.76 18.09
C VAL A 270 5.46 -19.61 17.74
N PHE A 271 6.35 -19.73 18.72
CA PHE A 271 7.78 -19.71 18.50
C PHE A 271 8.21 -20.85 17.55
N ASP A 272 7.77 -22.06 17.81
CA ASP A 272 8.06 -23.23 16.97
C ASP A 272 7.54 -23.04 15.53
N ALA A 273 6.35 -22.50 15.35
CA ALA A 273 5.78 -22.21 14.03
C ALA A 273 6.63 -21.18 13.26
N ILE A 274 7.15 -20.16 13.95
CA ILE A 274 8.05 -19.15 13.34
C ILE A 274 9.39 -19.80 12.95
N GLU A 275 10.00 -20.60 13.82
CA GLU A 275 11.24 -21.30 13.52
C GLU A 275 11.10 -22.32 12.38
N GLN A 276 9.98 -23.02 12.32
CA GLN A 276 9.66 -24.01 11.29
C GLN A 276 9.00 -23.38 10.05
N SER A 277 9.00 -22.04 9.94
CA SER A 277 8.41 -21.33 8.80
C SER A 277 8.96 -21.83 7.47
N ARG A 278 8.12 -21.91 6.46
CA ARG A 278 8.44 -22.43 5.12
C ARG A 278 8.60 -21.30 4.11
N PRO A 279 9.44 -21.48 3.06
CA PRO A 279 9.51 -20.49 1.97
C PRO A 279 8.13 -20.16 1.40
N LEU A 280 7.83 -18.87 1.25
CA LEU A 280 6.52 -18.39 0.78
C LEU A 280 6.11 -19.01 -0.55
N LEU A 281 7.04 -19.07 -1.52
CA LEU A 281 6.76 -19.66 -2.83
C LEU A 281 6.44 -21.16 -2.73
N GLN A 282 7.18 -21.90 -1.91
CA GLN A 282 6.91 -23.31 -1.66
C GLN A 282 5.49 -23.51 -1.09
N PHE A 283 5.16 -22.77 -0.03
CA PHE A 283 3.85 -22.81 0.61
C PHE A 283 2.70 -22.51 -0.37
N ARG A 284 2.88 -21.51 -1.21
CA ARG A 284 1.92 -21.13 -2.23
C ARG A 284 1.71 -22.23 -3.27
N LEU A 285 2.80 -22.78 -3.83
CA LEU A 285 2.74 -23.86 -4.81
C LEU A 285 2.03 -25.10 -4.25
N GLU A 286 2.35 -25.49 -3.01
CA GLU A 286 1.70 -26.61 -2.34
C GLU A 286 0.19 -26.38 -2.20
N ARG A 287 -0.25 -25.20 -1.80
CA ARG A 287 -1.68 -24.90 -1.63
C ARG A 287 -2.45 -24.83 -2.95
N GLU A 288 -1.87 -24.20 -3.97
CA GLU A 288 -2.50 -24.12 -5.29
C GLU A 288 -2.70 -25.51 -5.89
N VAL A 289 -1.70 -26.38 -5.76
CA VAL A 289 -1.77 -27.73 -6.26
C VAL A 289 -2.72 -28.59 -5.43
N ALA A 290 -2.73 -28.45 -4.10
CA ALA A 290 -3.64 -29.18 -3.21
C ALA A 290 -5.13 -28.85 -3.43
N ALA A 291 -5.43 -27.69 -4.01
CA ALA A 291 -6.80 -27.29 -4.37
C ALA A 291 -7.33 -27.97 -5.65
N LEU A 292 -6.49 -28.73 -6.36
CA LEU A 292 -6.82 -29.37 -7.64
C LEU A 292 -6.84 -30.90 -7.49
N ASP A 293 -7.75 -31.57 -8.19
CA ASP A 293 -7.74 -33.02 -8.32
C ASP A 293 -6.72 -33.45 -9.38
N LEU A 294 -5.53 -33.79 -8.95
CA LEU A 294 -4.44 -34.20 -9.84
C LEU A 294 -4.66 -35.58 -10.51
N THR A 295 -5.74 -36.29 -10.21
CA THR A 295 -6.09 -37.50 -10.95
C THR A 295 -6.59 -37.16 -12.35
N GLU A 296 -7.16 -35.97 -12.54
CA GLU A 296 -7.60 -35.44 -13.82
C GLU A 296 -6.43 -34.87 -14.63
N PRO A 297 -6.21 -35.32 -15.90
CA PRO A 297 -5.14 -34.81 -16.74
C PRO A 297 -5.17 -33.29 -16.94
N GLU A 298 -6.35 -32.73 -17.12
CA GLU A 298 -6.56 -31.27 -17.33
C GLU A 298 -6.23 -30.46 -16.07
N ALA A 299 -6.58 -30.95 -14.88
CA ALA A 299 -6.24 -30.32 -13.61
C ALA A 299 -4.73 -30.36 -13.37
N ARG A 300 -4.07 -31.47 -13.71
CA ARG A 300 -2.61 -31.60 -13.64
C ARG A 300 -1.91 -30.63 -14.61
N ALA A 301 -2.44 -30.48 -15.83
CA ALA A 301 -1.90 -29.52 -16.80
C ALA A 301 -2.05 -28.07 -16.31
N ARG A 302 -3.21 -27.70 -15.69
CA ARG A 302 -3.41 -26.38 -15.09
C ARG A 302 -2.47 -26.14 -13.91
N ALA A 303 -2.28 -27.11 -13.03
CA ALA A 303 -1.34 -27.06 -11.90
C ALA A 303 0.09 -26.81 -12.40
N LEU A 304 0.53 -27.55 -13.40
CA LEU A 304 1.84 -27.39 -14.00
C LEU A 304 2.03 -25.99 -14.60
N HIS A 305 1.06 -25.51 -15.37
CA HIS A 305 1.15 -24.20 -16.02
C HIS A 305 1.21 -23.04 -14.99
N SER A 306 0.36 -23.11 -13.96
CA SER A 306 0.37 -22.13 -12.87
C SER A 306 1.71 -22.12 -12.13
N ALA A 307 2.19 -23.30 -11.72
CA ALA A 307 3.46 -23.44 -11.01
C ALA A 307 4.65 -23.00 -11.87
N ALA A 308 4.72 -23.42 -13.14
CA ALA A 308 5.77 -23.01 -14.07
C ALA A 308 5.80 -21.49 -14.28
N THR A 309 4.64 -20.83 -14.32
CA THR A 309 4.55 -19.36 -14.43
C THR A 309 5.19 -18.65 -13.26
N GLN A 310 5.03 -19.16 -12.04
CA GLN A 310 5.66 -18.59 -10.86
C GLN A 310 7.16 -18.86 -10.82
N VAL A 311 7.56 -20.09 -11.10
CA VAL A 311 8.99 -20.49 -11.14
C VAL A 311 9.77 -19.76 -12.22
N ALA A 312 9.14 -19.47 -13.37
CA ALA A 312 9.75 -18.71 -14.45
C ALA A 312 10.18 -17.30 -14.05
N ARG A 313 9.57 -16.70 -13.02
CA ARG A 313 9.91 -15.37 -12.50
C ARG A 313 11.18 -15.37 -11.65
N ILE A 314 11.67 -16.53 -11.20
CA ILE A 314 12.90 -16.63 -10.42
C ILE A 314 14.08 -16.28 -11.33
N SER A 315 14.81 -15.21 -10.96
CA SER A 315 15.96 -14.73 -11.74
C SER A 315 17.18 -15.63 -11.59
N ASP A 316 17.45 -16.12 -10.36
CA ASP A 316 18.58 -16.99 -10.06
C ASP A 316 18.38 -18.39 -10.70
N PRO A 317 19.29 -18.84 -11.55
CA PRO A 317 19.12 -20.10 -12.25
C PRO A 317 19.24 -21.33 -11.34
N ILE A 318 19.97 -21.25 -10.22
CA ILE A 318 20.14 -22.36 -9.29
C ILE A 318 18.86 -22.53 -8.48
N ALA A 319 18.36 -21.44 -7.87
CA ALA A 319 17.11 -21.45 -7.14
C ALA A 319 15.93 -21.89 -8.03
N ARG A 320 15.87 -21.39 -9.27
CA ARG A 320 14.84 -21.79 -10.24
C ARG A 320 14.85 -23.28 -10.48
N ARG A 321 16.03 -23.88 -10.71
CA ARG A 321 16.15 -25.32 -10.96
C ARG A 321 15.72 -26.16 -9.74
N GLU A 322 16.00 -25.70 -8.54
CA GLU A 322 15.51 -26.38 -7.33
C GLU A 322 13.99 -26.31 -7.22
N TYR A 323 13.38 -25.17 -7.57
CA TYR A 323 11.92 -25.07 -7.65
C TYR A 323 11.30 -25.86 -8.81
N GLU A 324 11.97 -25.98 -9.95
CA GLU A 324 11.54 -26.89 -11.03
C GLU A 324 11.49 -28.35 -10.57
N ARG A 325 12.51 -28.81 -9.83
CA ARG A 325 12.51 -30.14 -9.19
C ARG A 325 11.41 -30.29 -8.16
N PHE A 326 11.15 -29.24 -7.38
CA PHE A 326 10.08 -29.22 -6.40
C PHE A 326 8.72 -29.38 -7.08
N VAL A 327 8.44 -28.59 -8.13
CA VAL A 327 7.19 -28.65 -8.91
C VAL A 327 7.02 -30.01 -9.58
N ALA A 328 8.07 -30.59 -10.14
CA ALA A 328 8.05 -31.93 -10.76
C ALA A 328 7.51 -32.99 -9.78
N ARG A 329 8.02 -32.99 -8.54
CA ARG A 329 7.54 -33.89 -7.48
C ARG A 329 6.13 -33.55 -7.04
N LEU A 330 5.79 -32.28 -6.90
CA LEU A 330 4.50 -31.82 -6.39
C LEU A 330 3.34 -32.15 -7.34
N VAL A 331 3.54 -31.97 -8.66
CA VAL A 331 2.54 -32.20 -9.68
C VAL A 331 2.55 -33.67 -10.19
N GLY A 332 3.63 -34.40 -9.93
CA GLY A 332 3.80 -35.77 -10.38
C GLY A 332 4.10 -35.88 -11.88
N VAL A 333 4.98 -35.01 -12.40
CA VAL A 333 5.47 -35.01 -13.78
C VAL A 333 7.01 -35.11 -13.80
N ASP A 334 7.57 -35.44 -14.95
CA ASP A 334 9.03 -35.44 -15.09
C ASP A 334 9.62 -34.02 -15.11
N LEU A 335 10.88 -33.88 -14.68
CA LEU A 335 11.60 -32.61 -14.59
C LEU A 335 11.70 -31.92 -15.95
N GLU A 336 11.93 -32.66 -17.02
CA GLU A 336 12.08 -32.11 -18.39
C GLU A 336 10.80 -31.39 -18.85
N THR A 337 9.63 -31.94 -18.49
CA THR A 337 8.32 -31.31 -18.75
C THR A 337 8.18 -29.97 -18.02
N VAL A 338 8.62 -29.87 -16.75
CA VAL A 338 8.61 -28.59 -16.00
C VAL A 338 9.61 -27.61 -16.60
N GLU A 339 10.85 -28.04 -16.86
CA GLU A 339 11.89 -27.19 -17.45
C GLU A 339 11.45 -26.62 -18.80
N ARG A 340 10.80 -27.45 -19.64
CA ARG A 340 10.23 -27.00 -20.92
C ARG A 340 9.15 -25.95 -20.72
N ALA A 341 8.17 -26.21 -19.83
CA ALA A 341 7.10 -25.26 -19.52
C ALA A 341 7.66 -23.94 -18.99
N THR A 342 8.61 -23.98 -18.04
CA THR A 342 9.28 -22.81 -17.50
C THR A 342 10.08 -22.05 -18.57
N SER A 343 10.79 -22.77 -19.43
CA SER A 343 11.58 -22.18 -20.51
C SER A 343 10.71 -21.54 -21.59
N ASP A 344 9.59 -22.14 -21.95
CA ASP A 344 8.65 -21.61 -22.94
C ASP A 344 8.03 -20.30 -22.45
N ILE A 345 7.71 -20.20 -21.14
CA ILE A 345 7.23 -18.96 -20.54
C ILE A 345 8.32 -17.87 -20.52
N ARG A 346 9.60 -18.25 -20.33
CA ARG A 346 10.75 -17.33 -20.31
C ARG A 346 11.26 -16.94 -21.70
N ARG A 347 11.03 -17.77 -22.71
CA ARG A 347 11.41 -17.42 -24.07
C ARG A 347 10.65 -16.16 -24.49
N PRO A 348 11.34 -15.09 -24.92
CA PRO A 348 10.64 -14.06 -25.66
C PRO A 348 10.00 -14.76 -26.85
N ALA A 349 8.69 -14.57 -27.01
CA ALA A 349 7.95 -15.16 -28.13
C ALA A 349 8.66 -14.76 -29.42
N THR A 350 9.40 -15.70 -30.00
CA THR A 350 9.95 -15.57 -31.34
C THR A 350 8.79 -15.76 -32.31
N GLY A 351 7.98 -14.76 -32.46
CA GLY A 351 6.75 -14.73 -33.23
C GLY A 351 5.69 -13.89 -32.53
N GLY A 352 5.82 -12.58 -32.56
CA GLY A 352 4.68 -11.67 -32.51
C GLY A 352 4.03 -11.33 -31.15
N ARG A 353 4.73 -11.39 -30.00
CA ARG A 353 4.31 -10.60 -28.85
C ARG A 353 5.48 -9.71 -28.41
N PRO A 354 5.34 -8.39 -28.42
CA PRO A 354 6.35 -7.51 -27.85
C PRO A 354 6.49 -7.86 -26.37
N ALA A 355 7.73 -8.08 -25.91
CA ALA A 355 8.06 -8.24 -24.50
C ALA A 355 7.41 -7.07 -23.73
N THR A 356 6.51 -7.39 -22.81
CA THR A 356 6.00 -6.38 -21.88
C THR A 356 7.19 -5.89 -21.07
N ARG A 357 7.71 -4.70 -21.39
CA ARG A 357 8.61 -3.95 -20.51
C ARG A 357 7.94 -3.89 -19.14
N PRO A 358 8.69 -3.92 -18.00
CA PRO A 358 8.12 -3.82 -16.67
C PRO A 358 7.17 -2.61 -16.66
N THR A 359 5.88 -2.90 -16.52
CA THR A 359 4.84 -1.89 -16.61
C THR A 359 4.84 -1.10 -15.31
N THR A 360 5.38 0.11 -15.33
CA THR A 360 5.19 1.08 -14.25
C THR A 360 3.69 1.29 -14.05
N PRO A 361 3.23 1.67 -12.84
CA PRO A 361 1.81 2.00 -12.62
C PRO A 361 1.29 3.01 -13.65
N ARG A 362 2.15 3.90 -14.10
CA ARG A 362 1.86 4.87 -15.15
C ARG A 362 1.64 4.21 -16.50
N ARG A 363 2.53 3.32 -16.92
CA ARG A 363 2.42 2.60 -18.20
C ARG A 363 1.19 1.71 -18.23
N ARG A 364 0.79 1.11 -17.10
CA ARG A 364 -0.47 0.36 -17.00
C ARG A 364 -1.67 1.27 -17.27
N LEU A 365 -1.73 2.42 -16.60
CA LEU A 365 -2.80 3.39 -16.82
C LEU A 365 -2.87 3.87 -18.28
N GLU A 366 -1.72 4.16 -18.89
CA GLU A 366 -1.66 4.57 -20.30
C GLU A 366 -2.05 3.42 -21.25
N SER A 367 -1.74 2.16 -20.91
CA SER A 367 -2.21 0.97 -21.64
C SER A 367 -3.73 0.80 -21.51
N ASP A 368 -4.30 1.06 -20.31
CA ASP A 368 -5.75 1.03 -20.10
C ASP A 368 -6.44 2.13 -20.88
N PHE A 369 -5.88 3.34 -20.92
CA PHE A 369 -6.35 4.44 -21.75
C PHE A 369 -6.36 4.07 -23.25
N LEU A 370 -5.29 3.42 -23.73
CA LEU A 370 -5.21 2.99 -25.12
C LEU A 370 -6.33 1.99 -25.49
N ARG A 371 -6.62 1.05 -24.58
CA ARG A 371 -7.72 0.08 -24.76
C ARG A 371 -9.09 0.78 -24.83
N VAL A 372 -9.32 1.78 -23.96
CA VAL A 372 -10.55 2.58 -24.01
C VAL A 372 -10.64 3.37 -25.32
N MET A 373 -9.53 3.94 -25.82
CA MET A 373 -9.50 4.63 -27.11
C MET A 373 -9.84 3.70 -28.29
N ILE A 374 -9.36 2.46 -28.26
CA ILE A 374 -9.66 1.44 -29.29
C ILE A 374 -11.15 1.04 -29.25
N ALA A 375 -11.68 0.79 -28.06
CA ALA A 375 -13.09 0.43 -27.85
C ALA A 375 -14.05 1.60 -28.15
N ASN A 376 -13.56 2.83 -28.05
CA ASN A 376 -14.25 4.08 -28.35
C ASN A 376 -15.66 4.23 -27.73
N PRO A 377 -15.86 3.93 -26.42
CA PRO A 377 -17.14 4.12 -25.76
C PRO A 377 -17.48 5.61 -25.62
N PRO A 378 -18.73 5.98 -25.31
CA PRO A 378 -19.10 7.36 -25.02
C PRO A 378 -18.20 8.01 -23.98
N GLY A 379 -17.66 9.20 -24.27
CA GLY A 379 -16.70 9.91 -23.41
C GLY A 379 -15.23 9.54 -23.63
N ALA A 380 -14.90 8.59 -24.51
CA ALA A 380 -13.52 8.23 -24.81
C ALA A 380 -12.69 9.39 -25.40
N ASP A 381 -13.34 10.45 -25.89
CA ASP A 381 -12.72 11.70 -26.35
C ASP A 381 -12.02 12.49 -25.24
N GLU A 382 -12.32 12.21 -23.99
CA GLU A 382 -11.58 12.74 -22.84
C GLU A 382 -10.17 12.16 -22.74
N ILE A 383 -9.91 10.97 -23.31
CA ILE A 383 -8.58 10.37 -23.39
C ILE A 383 -7.89 10.85 -24.65
N ARG A 384 -6.88 11.72 -24.48
CA ARG A 384 -6.12 12.34 -25.56
C ARG A 384 -4.65 11.93 -25.51
N SER A 385 -3.96 12.06 -26.64
CA SER A 385 -2.55 11.71 -26.79
C SER A 385 -1.60 12.49 -25.88
N ASP A 386 -1.97 13.71 -25.44
CA ASP A 386 -1.20 14.53 -24.53
C ASP A 386 -1.14 13.99 -23.08
N LEU A 387 -2.04 13.07 -22.70
CA LEU A 387 -2.03 12.36 -21.43
C LEU A 387 -0.93 11.27 -21.34
N PHE A 388 -0.39 10.84 -22.49
CA PHE A 388 0.60 9.78 -22.58
C PHE A 388 2.02 10.36 -22.48
N ARG A 389 2.83 9.79 -21.57
CA ARG A 389 4.25 10.12 -21.39
C ARG A 389 5.18 9.08 -21.98
N GLU A 390 4.72 7.84 -22.11
CA GLU A 390 5.46 6.77 -22.75
C GLU A 390 5.47 6.99 -24.27
N PRO A 391 6.64 7.15 -24.91
CA PRO A 391 6.73 7.59 -26.31
C PRO A 391 6.05 6.66 -27.32
N ASP A 392 6.08 5.36 -27.05
CA ASP A 392 5.45 4.33 -27.90
C ASP A 392 3.92 4.35 -27.78
N LEU A 393 3.38 4.46 -26.55
CA LEU A 393 1.95 4.56 -26.30
C LEU A 393 1.38 5.90 -26.78
N ARG A 394 2.14 6.99 -26.65
CA ARG A 394 1.75 8.31 -27.16
C ARG A 394 1.57 8.33 -28.66
N LYS A 395 2.52 7.74 -29.41
CA LYS A 395 2.40 7.61 -30.87
C LYS A 395 1.18 6.78 -31.27
N ALA A 396 0.90 5.71 -30.53
CA ALA A 396 -0.30 4.91 -30.75
C ALA A 396 -1.58 5.72 -30.49
N ALA A 397 -1.61 6.48 -29.39
CA ALA A 397 -2.73 7.35 -29.05
C ALA A 397 -2.97 8.47 -30.09
N GLU A 398 -1.90 9.09 -30.61
CA GLU A 398 -1.98 10.11 -31.69
C GLU A 398 -2.67 9.54 -32.95
N VAL A 399 -2.33 8.32 -33.34
CA VAL A 399 -2.97 7.66 -34.48
C VAL A 399 -4.44 7.34 -34.16
N LEU A 400 -4.73 6.74 -33.03
CA LEU A 400 -6.11 6.42 -32.63
C LEU A 400 -6.97 7.67 -32.53
N GLU A 401 -6.42 8.78 -32.03
CA GLU A 401 -7.10 10.07 -31.96
C GLU A 401 -7.48 10.60 -33.36
N SER A 402 -6.60 10.38 -34.36
CA SER A 402 -6.82 10.82 -35.74
C SER A 402 -7.86 10.01 -36.52
N VAL A 403 -8.07 8.75 -36.14
CA VAL A 403 -8.97 7.80 -36.84
C VAL A 403 -10.24 7.49 -36.06
N ARG A 404 -10.42 8.10 -34.89
CA ARG A 404 -11.59 7.90 -34.04
C ARG A 404 -12.88 8.30 -34.75
N SER A 405 -13.85 7.39 -34.72
CA SER A 405 -15.19 7.68 -35.28
C SER A 405 -16.05 8.46 -34.29
N PRO A 406 -16.75 9.54 -34.73
CA PRO A 406 -17.63 10.32 -33.87
C PRO A 406 -18.91 9.59 -33.43
N ASP A 407 -19.25 8.48 -34.08
CA ASP A 407 -20.44 7.69 -33.78
C ASP A 407 -20.26 6.69 -32.63
N GLY A 408 -19.05 6.64 -32.02
CA GLY A 408 -18.74 5.74 -30.91
C GLY A 408 -18.45 4.30 -31.33
N SER A 409 -18.28 4.03 -32.63
CA SER A 409 -17.89 2.71 -33.09
C SER A 409 -16.42 2.43 -32.70
N ALA A 410 -16.13 1.15 -32.33
CA ALA A 410 -14.76 0.72 -32.04
C ALA A 410 -13.85 0.92 -33.25
N VAL A 411 -12.58 1.25 -33.00
CA VAL A 411 -11.62 1.46 -34.07
C VAL A 411 -11.23 0.12 -34.70
N ASP A 412 -11.41 -0.02 -36.02
CA ASP A 412 -10.91 -1.20 -36.76
C ASP A 412 -9.39 -1.11 -36.91
N VAL A 413 -8.68 -1.62 -35.90
CA VAL A 413 -7.21 -1.61 -35.83
C VAL A 413 -6.59 -2.42 -36.98
N ALA A 414 -7.29 -3.43 -37.50
CA ALA A 414 -6.79 -4.27 -38.59
C ALA A 414 -6.71 -3.52 -39.94
N ALA A 415 -7.59 -2.53 -40.11
CA ALA A 415 -7.66 -1.68 -41.31
C ALA A 415 -6.63 -0.52 -41.28
N LEU A 416 -5.96 -0.26 -40.17
CA LEU A 416 -5.00 0.84 -40.05
C LEU A 416 -3.67 0.54 -40.75
N ASP A 417 -3.19 1.48 -41.54
CA ASP A 417 -1.84 1.43 -42.14
C ASP A 417 -0.81 1.97 -41.13
N LEU A 418 -0.21 1.05 -40.35
CA LEU A 418 0.71 1.37 -39.28
C LEU A 418 2.09 0.75 -39.50
N PRO A 419 3.19 1.45 -39.10
CA PRO A 419 4.52 0.85 -39.06
C PRO A 419 4.55 -0.43 -38.19
N GLY A 420 5.38 -1.42 -38.53
CA GLY A 420 5.34 -2.76 -37.94
C GLY A 420 5.37 -2.84 -36.42
N GLU A 421 6.22 -2.03 -35.77
CA GLU A 421 6.29 -1.98 -34.29
C GLU A 421 5.02 -1.38 -33.68
N LEU A 422 4.52 -0.28 -34.25
CA LEU A 422 3.32 0.39 -33.79
C LEU A 422 2.05 -0.46 -34.02
N ARG A 423 1.99 -1.14 -35.18
CA ARG A 423 0.94 -2.12 -35.49
C ARG A 423 0.89 -3.24 -34.46
N SER A 424 2.05 -3.81 -34.14
CA SER A 424 2.13 -4.87 -33.12
C SER A 424 1.67 -4.39 -31.73
N LEU A 425 2.01 -3.17 -31.35
CA LEU A 425 1.61 -2.56 -30.09
C LEU A 425 0.08 -2.36 -30.02
N VAL A 426 -0.51 -1.72 -31.04
CA VAL A 426 -1.94 -1.42 -31.06
C VAL A 426 -2.77 -2.70 -31.19
N MET A 427 -2.35 -3.68 -31.99
CA MET A 427 -3.00 -4.99 -32.11
C MET A 427 -2.97 -5.77 -30.79
N ALA A 428 -1.84 -5.71 -30.04
CA ALA A 428 -1.77 -6.36 -28.73
C ALA A 428 -2.82 -5.81 -27.75
N HIS A 429 -3.04 -4.49 -27.74
CA HIS A 429 -4.06 -3.86 -26.89
C HIS A 429 -5.49 -4.07 -27.40
N ALA A 430 -5.69 -4.25 -28.71
CA ALA A 430 -7.00 -4.52 -29.30
C ALA A 430 -7.54 -5.93 -28.97
N VAL A 431 -6.65 -6.90 -28.70
CA VAL A 431 -7.03 -8.29 -28.36
C VAL A 431 -7.33 -8.44 -26.87
N GLU A 432 -6.85 -7.51 -26.03
CA GLU A 432 -7.11 -7.52 -24.61
C GLU A 432 -8.52 -6.99 -24.31
N ALA A 433 -9.17 -7.54 -23.28
CA ALA A 433 -10.50 -7.06 -22.86
C ALA A 433 -10.47 -5.58 -22.45
N THR A 434 -11.52 -4.85 -22.81
CA THR A 434 -11.71 -3.47 -22.34
C THR A 434 -11.82 -3.49 -20.80
N PRO A 435 -11.15 -2.56 -20.07
CA PRO A 435 -11.21 -2.53 -18.62
C PRO A 435 -12.64 -2.43 -18.09
N GLU A 436 -12.98 -3.18 -17.05
CA GLU A 436 -14.31 -3.17 -16.43
C GLU A 436 -14.70 -1.79 -15.88
N SER A 437 -13.72 -0.99 -15.45
CA SER A 437 -13.90 0.36 -14.91
C SER A 437 -13.73 1.47 -15.96
N THR A 438 -14.22 1.27 -17.18
CA THR A 438 -14.07 2.22 -18.30
C THR A 438 -14.53 3.65 -17.95
N SER A 439 -15.65 3.80 -17.26
CA SER A 439 -16.18 5.11 -16.84
C SER A 439 -15.24 5.81 -15.83
N GLU A 440 -14.63 5.06 -14.90
CA GLU A 440 -13.65 5.60 -13.95
C GLU A 440 -12.37 6.04 -14.66
N LEU A 441 -11.93 5.31 -15.70
CA LEU A 441 -10.78 5.67 -16.50
C LEU A 441 -11.01 6.95 -17.31
N ILE A 442 -12.20 7.11 -17.88
CA ILE A 442 -12.60 8.33 -18.59
C ILE A 442 -12.61 9.52 -17.63
N GLU A 443 -13.23 9.39 -16.45
CA GLU A 443 -13.24 10.45 -15.45
C GLU A 443 -11.83 10.78 -14.94
N ARG A 444 -11.00 9.77 -14.77
CA ARG A 444 -9.59 9.95 -14.39
C ARG A 444 -8.80 10.70 -15.47
N ALA A 445 -9.05 10.43 -16.75
CA ALA A 445 -8.44 11.15 -17.87
C ALA A 445 -8.86 12.62 -17.86
N ARG A 446 -10.17 12.88 -17.66
CA ARG A 446 -10.73 14.22 -17.52
C ARG A 446 -10.05 14.99 -16.37
N MET A 447 -9.92 14.37 -15.19
CA MET A 447 -9.26 15.00 -14.05
C MET A 447 -7.79 15.32 -14.31
N LEU A 448 -7.05 14.41 -14.95
CA LEU A 448 -5.64 14.66 -15.31
C LEU A 448 -5.48 15.83 -16.29
N ARG A 449 -6.42 16.02 -17.22
CA ARG A 449 -6.44 17.17 -18.13
C ARG A 449 -6.75 18.47 -17.40
N ILE A 450 -7.72 18.46 -16.49
CA ILE A 450 -8.05 19.61 -15.64
C ILE A 450 -6.81 20.02 -14.82
N ASP A 451 -6.09 19.08 -14.23
CA ASP A 451 -4.89 19.35 -13.45
C ASP A 451 -3.77 19.96 -14.32
N ALA A 452 -3.52 19.38 -15.49
CA ALA A 452 -2.50 19.91 -16.41
C ALA A 452 -2.83 21.33 -16.92
N GLU A 453 -4.11 21.63 -17.15
CA GLU A 453 -4.55 22.97 -17.57
C GLU A 453 -4.47 23.97 -16.40
N ILE A 454 -4.80 23.55 -15.17
CA ILE A 454 -4.61 24.38 -13.97
C ILE A 454 -3.13 24.73 -13.82
N ASP A 455 -2.22 23.75 -13.86
CA ASP A 455 -0.78 23.99 -13.74
C ASP A 455 -0.27 24.97 -14.81
N ARG A 456 -0.74 24.83 -16.04
CA ARG A 456 -0.41 25.70 -17.15
C ARG A 456 -0.89 27.13 -16.95
N LEU A 457 -2.16 27.28 -16.51
CA LEU A 457 -2.75 28.59 -16.25
C LEU A 457 -2.13 29.27 -15.02
N GLU A 458 -1.78 28.52 -13.98
CA GLU A 458 -1.03 29.05 -12.82
C GLU A 458 0.34 29.58 -13.23
N ALA A 459 1.05 28.85 -14.10
CA ALA A 459 2.33 29.32 -14.63
C ALA A 459 2.16 30.57 -15.50
N LEU A 460 1.11 30.63 -16.32
CA LEU A 460 0.82 31.80 -17.18
C LEU A 460 0.44 33.03 -16.33
N VAL A 461 -0.44 32.87 -15.36
CA VAL A 461 -0.84 33.95 -14.44
C VAL A 461 0.37 34.46 -13.63
N ALA A 462 1.28 33.58 -13.23
CA ALA A 462 2.50 33.97 -12.51
C ALA A 462 3.52 34.71 -13.38
N ALA A 463 3.47 34.52 -14.71
CA ALA A 463 4.41 35.11 -15.67
C ALA A 463 3.88 36.37 -16.37
N THR A 464 2.58 36.66 -16.27
CA THR A 464 1.89 37.74 -17.00
C THR A 464 1.58 38.93 -16.07
N ASP A 465 1.68 40.14 -16.58
CA ASP A 465 1.35 41.38 -15.83
C ASP A 465 -0.15 41.43 -15.52
N PRO A 466 -0.58 41.72 -14.26
CA PRO A 466 -1.99 41.81 -13.88
C PRO A 466 -2.82 42.84 -14.68
N SER A 467 -2.21 43.78 -15.38
CA SER A 467 -2.89 44.73 -16.25
C SER A 467 -3.14 44.19 -17.66
N ASP A 468 -2.62 43.02 -18.01
CA ASP A 468 -2.76 42.43 -19.33
C ASP A 468 -4.14 41.70 -19.45
N GLU A 469 -4.73 41.79 -20.64
CA GLU A 469 -6.01 41.11 -20.98
C GLU A 469 -5.84 39.59 -20.90
N ASP A 470 -4.65 39.08 -21.23
CA ASP A 470 -4.35 37.64 -21.16
C ASP A 470 -4.27 37.14 -19.72
N TYR A 471 -3.82 37.95 -18.76
CA TYR A 471 -3.88 37.65 -17.33
C TYR A 471 -5.33 37.45 -16.87
N SER A 472 -6.22 38.39 -17.20
CA SER A 472 -7.61 38.36 -16.78
C SER A 472 -8.32 37.11 -17.31
N ARG A 473 -8.11 36.79 -18.60
CA ARG A 473 -8.69 35.56 -19.23
C ARG A 473 -8.14 34.27 -18.60
N ALA A 474 -6.83 34.20 -18.37
CA ALA A 474 -6.20 33.05 -17.74
C ALA A 474 -6.69 32.85 -16.30
N PHE A 475 -6.81 33.93 -15.54
CA PHE A 475 -7.27 33.90 -14.14
C PHE A 475 -8.74 33.47 -14.03
N GLU A 476 -9.63 34.00 -14.87
CA GLU A 476 -11.04 33.58 -14.91
C GLU A 476 -11.17 32.08 -15.24
N ARG A 477 -10.40 31.62 -16.24
CA ARG A 477 -10.40 30.20 -16.63
C ARG A 477 -9.87 29.30 -15.53
N LEU A 478 -8.81 29.73 -14.83
CA LEU A 478 -8.23 29.04 -13.67
C LEU A 478 -9.26 28.86 -12.56
N ILE A 479 -9.99 29.92 -12.21
CA ILE A 479 -11.05 29.85 -11.19
C ILE A 479 -12.17 28.89 -11.60
N ALA A 480 -12.56 28.91 -12.87
CA ALA A 480 -13.59 28.00 -13.37
C ALA A 480 -13.17 26.52 -13.26
N LEU A 481 -11.96 26.18 -13.67
CA LEU A 481 -11.42 24.82 -13.59
C LEU A 481 -11.22 24.35 -12.14
N GLN A 482 -10.76 25.22 -11.25
CA GLN A 482 -10.64 24.90 -9.82
C GLN A 482 -12.00 24.63 -9.17
N ARG A 483 -13.08 25.26 -9.63
CA ARG A 483 -14.45 24.95 -9.19
C ARG A 483 -14.93 23.62 -9.73
N GLU A 484 -14.71 23.35 -11.01
CA GLU A 484 -15.05 22.07 -11.65
C GLU A 484 -14.34 20.90 -10.90
N LYS A 485 -13.05 21.01 -10.64
CA LYS A 485 -12.27 20.03 -9.87
C LYS A 485 -12.80 19.76 -8.44
N ARG A 486 -13.48 20.73 -7.83
CA ARG A 486 -14.07 20.55 -6.49
C ARG A 486 -15.43 19.90 -6.49
N GLN A 487 -16.09 19.85 -7.65
CA GLN A 487 -17.44 19.31 -7.82
C GLN A 487 -17.42 17.87 -8.35
N ALA A 488 -16.33 17.46 -9.00
CA ALA A 488 -16.03 16.10 -9.41
C ALA A 488 -15.39 15.31 -8.24
#